data_97079ea7b511e8ff7b050f39cdfcbc33
#
_entry.id   97079ea7b511e8ff7b050f39cdfcbc33
#
_cell.length_a   1.000
_cell.length_b   1.000
_cell.length_c   1.000
_cell.angle_alpha   90.00
_cell.angle_beta   90.00
_cell.angle_gamma   90.00
#
_symmetry.space_group_name_H-M   'P 1'
#
loop_
_entity.id
_entity.type
_entity.pdbx_description
1 polymer ?
#
loop_
_entity_poly.entity_id
_entity_poly.type
_entity_poly.pdbx_seq_one_letter_code
_entity_poly.pdbx_strand_id
1 'polypeptide(L)'
;MKIVDSGIVYKNEQPELQYFQARQPAIRALSETEYLSIYNHGTAMESVDNTLAQVRTTDSGKTWLHEGFIIDRLNIPKKPVYSYFAPHLGRMKNGDLCLISVRFRRDNPELRVYNPKTGGCLPTDTTYFLSKDKGKTWDGPHIIPLPDGVVAYGCGPILETRDDRWMVGFETWKAFDDPTPIKTRNFVLFSSNQGRTWGDEHLIVEDPSAKKAYWDTIYNIHRDGTIMGLMWTHDLKTAKDLPLHRVFSKDNGKTWNVPEPTNLQGQVNATMELPDGRLFVIYNRRNCERPGVYAALSTDNGKTWDTDNQIQIWDAFGNSNFGTNLGQTFLENLATFAFGRPDAHLINDSEIIIAFWATQNLITHVRWCRLVI
;
A
#
# COMPACT_ATOMS: atom_id res chain seq x y z
N MET A 1 3.73 21.90 8.83
CA MET A 1 2.78 20.79 9.12
C MET A 1 2.66 20.56 10.62
N LYS A 2 1.45 20.25 11.12
CA LYS A 2 1.21 20.00 12.56
C LYS A 2 0.19 18.88 12.75
N ILE A 3 0.50 17.90 13.61
CA ILE A 3 -0.49 16.90 14.06
C ILE A 3 -1.46 17.60 15.02
N VAL A 4 -2.76 17.51 14.74
CA VAL A 4 -3.82 18.12 15.55
C VAL A 4 -4.67 17.10 16.30
N ASP A 5 -4.69 15.86 15.84
CA ASP A 5 -5.38 14.76 16.50
C ASP A 5 -4.77 13.41 16.08
N SER A 6 -4.90 12.39 16.93
CA SER A 6 -4.41 11.05 16.62
C SER A 6 -5.01 10.01 17.55
N GLY A 7 -5.03 8.75 17.09
CA GLY A 7 -5.59 7.68 17.90
C GLY A 7 -5.41 6.30 17.28
N ILE A 8 -6.22 5.38 17.72
CA ILE A 8 -6.28 4.01 17.25
C ILE A 8 -7.55 3.84 16.41
N VAL A 9 -7.39 3.32 15.20
CA VAL A 9 -8.50 2.93 14.32
C VAL A 9 -9.09 1.58 14.76
N TYR A 10 -8.21 0.62 14.98
CA TYR A 10 -8.56 -0.71 15.44
C TYR A 10 -7.40 -1.34 16.20
N LYS A 11 -7.72 -1.96 17.32
CA LYS A 11 -6.81 -2.74 18.15
C LYS A 11 -7.56 -3.97 18.65
N ASN A 12 -6.86 -5.11 18.73
CA ASN A 12 -7.41 -6.27 19.43
C ASN A 12 -7.56 -5.94 20.92
N GLU A 13 -8.79 -5.96 21.43
CA GLU A 13 -9.10 -5.60 22.82
C GLU A 13 -8.89 -6.76 23.80
N GLN A 14 -8.77 -7.98 23.29
CA GLN A 14 -8.62 -9.22 24.08
C GLN A 14 -7.43 -10.06 23.58
N PRO A 15 -6.19 -9.48 23.53
CA PRO A 15 -5.05 -10.15 22.94
C PRO A 15 -4.63 -11.41 23.70
N GLU A 16 -5.01 -11.55 24.95
CA GLU A 16 -4.78 -12.73 25.79
C GLU A 16 -5.74 -13.89 25.50
N LEU A 17 -6.87 -13.62 24.84
CA LEU A 17 -7.88 -14.61 24.49
C LEU A 17 -7.96 -14.87 23.00
N GLN A 18 -7.71 -13.84 22.20
CA GLN A 18 -7.81 -13.89 20.74
C GLN A 18 -6.56 -13.27 20.10
N TYR A 19 -5.91 -14.01 19.24
CA TYR A 19 -4.69 -13.55 18.60
C TYR A 19 -5.00 -13.03 17.18
N PHE A 20 -5.24 -11.73 17.06
CA PHE A 20 -5.47 -11.06 15.78
C PHE A 20 -4.56 -9.86 15.62
N GLN A 21 -4.10 -9.66 14.40
CA GLN A 21 -3.31 -8.53 13.98
C GLN A 21 -4.09 -7.69 12.98
N ALA A 22 -3.97 -6.37 13.09
CA ALA A 22 -4.49 -5.41 12.13
C ALA A 22 -3.30 -4.71 11.44
N ARG A 23 -3.21 -4.83 10.11
CA ARG A 23 -2.05 -4.35 9.33
C ARG A 23 -2.46 -3.68 8.04
N GLN A 24 -1.53 -2.96 7.44
CA GLN A 24 -1.61 -2.44 6.07
C GLN A 24 -2.93 -1.70 5.79
N PRO A 25 -3.25 -0.63 6.52
CA PRO A 25 -4.49 0.10 6.29
C PRO A 25 -4.48 0.85 4.98
N ALA A 26 -5.68 0.97 4.39
CA ALA A 26 -6.04 2.04 3.47
C ALA A 26 -7.05 2.94 4.18
N ILE A 27 -7.03 4.26 3.90
CA ILE A 27 -7.95 5.22 4.51
C ILE A 27 -8.48 6.21 3.47
N ARG A 28 -9.75 6.62 3.63
CA ARG A 28 -10.36 7.69 2.81
C ARG A 28 -11.27 8.56 3.66
N ALA A 29 -11.14 9.87 3.48
CA ALA A 29 -12.13 10.82 3.93
C ALA A 29 -13.33 10.78 2.96
N LEU A 30 -14.51 10.54 3.49
CA LEU A 30 -15.77 10.56 2.74
C LEU A 30 -16.49 11.91 2.94
N SER A 31 -16.19 12.60 4.03
CA SER A 31 -16.53 13.98 4.36
C SER A 31 -15.53 14.51 5.38
N GLU A 32 -15.73 15.74 5.89
CA GLU A 32 -14.89 16.32 6.95
C GLU A 32 -14.93 15.54 8.27
N THR A 33 -15.99 14.78 8.51
CA THR A 33 -16.19 14.03 9.76
C THR A 33 -16.29 12.52 9.56
N GLU A 34 -16.53 12.06 8.32
CA GLU A 34 -16.70 10.64 8.01
C GLU A 34 -15.45 10.10 7.31
N TYR A 35 -14.81 9.10 7.91
CA TYR A 35 -13.65 8.41 7.33
C TYR A 35 -13.89 6.90 7.32
N LEU A 36 -13.39 6.26 6.26
CA LEU A 36 -13.43 4.80 6.08
C LEU A 36 -12.01 4.28 6.06
N SER A 37 -11.72 3.24 6.85
CA SER A 37 -10.46 2.51 6.79
C SER A 37 -10.71 1.03 6.55
N ILE A 38 -9.90 0.44 5.67
CA ILE A 38 -9.88 -0.99 5.35
C ILE A 38 -8.49 -1.50 5.63
N TYR A 39 -8.38 -2.62 6.33
CA TYR A 39 -7.09 -3.16 6.74
C TYR A 39 -7.06 -4.69 6.67
N ASN A 40 -5.86 -5.25 6.62
CA ASN A 40 -5.67 -6.69 6.76
C ASN A 40 -5.92 -7.12 8.20
N HIS A 41 -6.73 -8.17 8.36
CA HIS A 41 -7.04 -8.80 9.62
C HIS A 41 -6.74 -10.30 9.54
N GLY A 42 -5.91 -10.80 10.43
CA GLY A 42 -5.53 -12.21 10.49
C GLY A 42 -4.66 -12.51 11.70
N THR A 43 -4.34 -13.78 11.93
CA THR A 43 -3.56 -14.20 13.11
C THR A 43 -2.08 -13.87 13.00
N ALA A 44 -1.53 -13.75 11.80
CA ALA A 44 -0.14 -13.35 11.56
C ALA A 44 -0.01 -12.66 10.21
N MET A 45 1.18 -12.11 9.91
CA MET A 45 1.45 -11.40 8.66
C MET A 45 1.17 -12.26 7.42
N GLU A 46 1.58 -13.52 7.42
CA GLU A 46 1.39 -14.47 6.31
C GLU A 46 0.38 -15.57 6.62
N SER A 47 -0.50 -15.37 7.58
CA SER A 47 -1.46 -16.39 7.96
C SER A 47 -2.48 -16.67 6.86
N VAL A 48 -2.96 -17.91 6.83
CA VAL A 48 -3.96 -18.36 5.85
C VAL A 48 -5.28 -17.59 6.00
N ASP A 49 -5.58 -17.16 7.22
CA ASP A 49 -6.81 -16.50 7.61
C ASP A 49 -6.84 -14.98 7.35
N ASN A 50 -5.83 -14.41 6.69
CA ASN A 50 -5.83 -13.00 6.35
C ASN A 50 -7.02 -12.63 5.45
N THR A 51 -7.76 -11.62 5.88
CA THR A 51 -8.93 -11.07 5.19
C THR A 51 -8.95 -9.54 5.29
N LEU A 52 -9.94 -8.92 4.68
CA LEU A 52 -10.13 -7.47 4.68
C LEU A 52 -11.24 -7.09 5.66
N ALA A 53 -10.88 -6.35 6.70
CA ALA A 53 -11.79 -5.79 7.69
C ALA A 53 -12.03 -4.31 7.42
N GLN A 54 -13.21 -3.81 7.78
CA GLN A 54 -13.65 -2.44 7.56
C GLN A 54 -14.07 -1.79 8.86
N VAL A 55 -13.65 -0.55 9.05
CA VAL A 55 -14.04 0.33 10.15
C VAL A 55 -14.37 1.72 9.65
N ARG A 56 -15.30 2.38 10.31
CA ARG A 56 -15.77 3.73 9.98
C ARG A 56 -15.83 4.62 11.20
N THR A 57 -15.52 5.89 11.02
CA THR A 57 -15.86 6.96 11.95
C THR A 57 -16.78 7.96 11.27
N THR A 58 -17.69 8.59 12.05
CA THR A 58 -18.56 9.70 11.60
C THR A 58 -18.40 10.94 12.48
N ASP A 59 -17.40 10.91 13.37
CA ASP A 59 -17.13 11.95 14.35
C ASP A 59 -15.67 12.45 14.33
N SER A 60 -15.07 12.48 13.14
CA SER A 60 -13.69 12.92 12.90
C SER A 60 -12.62 12.08 13.60
N GLY A 61 -12.90 10.76 13.79
CA GLY A 61 -11.92 9.82 14.35
C GLY A 61 -11.99 9.64 15.88
N LYS A 62 -12.94 10.29 16.56
CA LYS A 62 -13.10 10.14 18.02
C LYS A 62 -13.56 8.73 18.38
N THR A 63 -14.47 8.17 17.59
CA THR A 63 -14.91 6.78 17.72
C THR A 63 -14.83 6.06 16.37
N TRP A 64 -14.53 4.75 16.42
CA TRP A 64 -14.45 3.90 15.24
C TRP A 64 -15.34 2.68 15.41
N LEU A 65 -16.25 2.49 14.46
CA LEU A 65 -17.16 1.36 14.41
C LEU A 65 -16.60 0.28 13.49
N HIS A 66 -16.41 -0.92 14.01
CA HIS A 66 -16.09 -2.09 13.20
C HIS A 66 -17.34 -2.53 12.42
N GLU A 67 -17.31 -2.42 11.10
CA GLU A 67 -18.45 -2.75 10.22
C GLU A 67 -18.40 -4.21 9.70
N GLY A 68 -17.39 -4.99 10.13
CA GLY A 68 -17.23 -6.38 9.74
C GLY A 68 -16.17 -6.60 8.65
N PHE A 69 -16.31 -7.69 7.93
CA PHE A 69 -15.37 -8.12 6.90
C PHE A 69 -15.97 -7.93 5.52
N ILE A 70 -15.18 -7.39 4.58
CA ILE A 70 -15.60 -7.22 3.18
C ILE A 70 -15.83 -8.59 2.53
N ILE A 71 -14.98 -9.55 2.91
CA ILE A 71 -15.13 -10.94 2.47
C ILE A 71 -15.69 -11.73 3.64
N ASP A 72 -16.91 -12.20 3.48
CA ASP A 72 -17.56 -13.03 4.51
C ASP A 72 -16.86 -14.39 4.60
N ARG A 73 -16.15 -14.60 5.70
CA ARG A 73 -15.43 -15.85 5.99
C ARG A 73 -16.35 -17.06 6.09
N LEU A 74 -17.59 -16.86 6.49
CA LEU A 74 -18.56 -17.96 6.61
C LEU A 74 -19.01 -18.48 5.24
N ASN A 75 -18.94 -17.63 4.23
CA ASN A 75 -19.32 -17.94 2.86
C ASN A 75 -18.13 -18.18 1.92
N ILE A 76 -16.88 -18.14 2.41
CA ILE A 76 -15.71 -18.46 1.59
C ILE A 76 -15.76 -19.94 1.19
N PRO A 77 -15.61 -20.26 -0.11
CA PRO A 77 -15.53 -21.64 -0.58
C PRO A 77 -14.44 -22.40 0.20
N LYS A 78 -14.72 -23.65 0.58
CA LYS A 78 -13.73 -24.48 1.28
C LYS A 78 -12.44 -24.69 0.49
N LYS A 79 -12.49 -24.58 -0.83
CA LYS A 79 -11.34 -24.58 -1.76
C LYS A 79 -11.73 -23.90 -3.08
N PRO A 80 -10.85 -23.13 -3.71
CA PRO A 80 -9.53 -22.74 -3.21
C PRO A 80 -9.62 -21.77 -2.03
N VAL A 81 -8.67 -21.85 -1.10
CA VAL A 81 -8.54 -20.91 0.02
C VAL A 81 -7.65 -19.74 -0.42
N TYR A 82 -8.03 -18.52 -0.07
CA TYR A 82 -7.26 -17.31 -0.34
C TYR A 82 -6.98 -16.53 0.93
N SER A 83 -5.78 -15.94 1.02
CA SER A 83 -5.47 -14.91 1.99
C SER A 83 -5.27 -13.58 1.29
N TYR A 84 -5.90 -12.51 1.80
CA TYR A 84 -5.94 -11.18 1.21
C TYR A 84 -4.93 -10.26 1.88
N PHE A 85 -4.29 -9.38 1.07
CA PHE A 85 -3.24 -8.47 1.52
C PHE A 85 -3.34 -7.13 0.84
N ALA A 86 -2.71 -6.15 1.46
CA ALA A 86 -2.36 -4.90 0.83
C ALA A 86 -3.56 -4.17 0.20
N PRO A 87 -4.61 -3.84 0.98
CA PRO A 87 -5.71 -3.04 0.45
C PRO A 87 -5.23 -1.64 0.04
N HIS A 88 -5.74 -1.15 -1.09
CA HIS A 88 -5.64 0.23 -1.53
C HIS A 88 -7.04 0.75 -1.86
N LEU A 89 -7.42 1.85 -1.26
CA LEU A 89 -8.75 2.41 -1.41
C LEU A 89 -8.70 3.68 -2.27
N GLY A 90 -9.31 3.62 -3.44
CA GLY A 90 -9.47 4.74 -4.38
C GLY A 90 -10.88 5.31 -4.34
N ARG A 91 -11.04 6.54 -4.87
CA ARG A 91 -12.32 7.14 -5.19
C ARG A 91 -12.34 7.46 -6.67
N MET A 92 -13.36 6.97 -7.36
CA MET A 92 -13.56 7.20 -8.77
C MET A 92 -14.15 8.58 -9.03
N LYS A 93 -14.01 9.11 -10.25
CA LYS A 93 -14.54 10.44 -10.64
C LYS A 93 -16.06 10.57 -10.42
N ASN A 94 -16.80 9.47 -10.54
CA ASN A 94 -18.24 9.42 -10.29
C ASN A 94 -18.61 9.38 -8.78
N GLY A 95 -17.61 9.32 -7.90
CA GLY A 95 -17.78 9.27 -6.45
C GLY A 95 -17.80 7.87 -5.85
N ASP A 96 -17.86 6.81 -6.66
CA ASP A 96 -17.80 5.43 -6.21
C ASP A 96 -16.45 5.15 -5.55
N LEU A 97 -16.42 4.19 -4.63
CA LEU A 97 -15.17 3.69 -4.06
C LEU A 97 -14.70 2.46 -4.83
N CYS A 98 -13.40 2.38 -5.03
CA CYS A 98 -12.74 1.21 -5.57
C CYS A 98 -11.67 0.72 -4.59
N LEU A 99 -11.80 -0.52 -4.14
CA LEU A 99 -10.83 -1.20 -3.29
C LEU A 99 -10.06 -2.20 -4.14
N ILE A 100 -8.75 -2.10 -4.15
CA ILE A 100 -7.87 -3.12 -4.75
C ILE A 100 -7.17 -3.90 -3.63
N SER A 101 -6.93 -5.19 -3.85
CA SER A 101 -6.17 -6.04 -2.93
C SER A 101 -5.53 -7.20 -3.69
N VAL A 102 -4.35 -7.60 -3.28
CA VAL A 102 -3.75 -8.85 -3.73
C VAL A 102 -4.26 -10.01 -2.87
N ARG A 103 -4.46 -11.18 -3.47
CA ARG A 103 -4.72 -12.40 -2.73
C ARG A 103 -3.75 -13.50 -3.15
N PHE A 104 -3.35 -14.32 -2.19
CA PHE A 104 -2.52 -15.49 -2.41
C PHE A 104 -3.35 -16.76 -2.31
N ARG A 105 -3.13 -17.69 -3.24
CA ARG A 105 -3.76 -19.00 -3.22
C ARG A 105 -3.11 -19.88 -2.16
N ARG A 106 -3.89 -20.42 -1.23
CA ARG A 106 -3.45 -21.15 -0.03
C ARG A 106 -3.92 -22.61 -0.04
N ASP A 107 -3.77 -23.31 -1.17
CA ASP A 107 -4.18 -24.71 -1.30
C ASP A 107 -3.45 -25.62 -0.29
N ASN A 108 -2.19 -25.29 0.02
CA ASN A 108 -1.44 -25.91 1.11
C ASN A 108 -1.20 -24.86 2.21
N PRO A 109 -1.90 -24.97 3.36
CA PRO A 109 -1.79 -24.01 4.46
C PRO A 109 -0.44 -24.02 5.18
N GLU A 110 0.35 -25.08 5.03
CA GLU A 110 1.68 -25.22 5.64
C GLU A 110 2.75 -24.39 4.93
N LEU A 111 2.49 -23.98 3.68
CA LEU A 111 3.44 -23.17 2.94
C LEU A 111 3.35 -21.69 3.38
N ARG A 112 4.51 -21.08 3.55
CA ARG A 112 4.62 -19.61 3.68
C ARG A 112 4.22 -18.95 2.38
N VAL A 113 3.84 -17.67 2.43
CA VAL A 113 3.58 -16.87 1.22
C VAL A 113 4.83 -16.78 0.36
N TYR A 114 5.97 -16.54 1.00
CA TYR A 114 7.27 -16.53 0.32
C TYR A 114 8.09 -17.77 0.67
N ASN A 115 8.62 -18.41 -0.36
CA ASN A 115 9.49 -19.57 -0.21
C ASN A 115 10.84 -19.14 0.41
N PRO A 116 11.20 -19.62 1.60
CA PRO A 116 12.44 -19.20 2.26
C PRO A 116 13.71 -19.61 1.52
N LYS A 117 13.65 -20.57 0.59
CA LYS A 117 14.80 -21.06 -0.18
C LYS A 117 15.00 -20.26 -1.47
N THR A 118 13.92 -20.01 -2.18
CA THR A 118 13.99 -19.37 -3.50
C THR A 118 13.69 -17.87 -3.45
N GLY A 119 12.94 -17.40 -2.45
CA GLY A 119 12.39 -16.06 -2.39
C GLY A 119 11.17 -15.86 -3.30
N GLY A 120 10.72 -16.90 -4.02
CA GLY A 120 9.51 -16.87 -4.84
C GLY A 120 8.24 -16.83 -3.98
N CYS A 121 7.11 -16.47 -4.56
CA CYS A 121 5.84 -16.41 -3.84
C CYS A 121 4.77 -17.34 -4.41
N LEU A 122 3.79 -17.65 -3.57
CA LEU A 122 2.60 -18.41 -3.97
C LEU A 122 1.86 -17.69 -5.12
N PRO A 123 1.06 -18.44 -5.91
CA PRO A 123 0.24 -17.86 -6.96
C PRO A 123 -0.64 -16.72 -6.41
N THR A 124 -0.69 -15.62 -7.16
CA THR A 124 -1.39 -14.39 -6.77
C THR A 124 -2.47 -14.03 -7.78
N ASP A 125 -3.53 -13.41 -7.29
CA ASP A 125 -4.46 -12.62 -8.09
C ASP A 125 -4.50 -11.19 -7.54
N THR A 126 -4.57 -10.19 -8.41
CA THR A 126 -5.00 -8.86 -8.02
C THR A 126 -6.50 -8.76 -8.19
N THR A 127 -7.18 -8.40 -7.11
CA THR A 127 -8.63 -8.27 -7.08
C THR A 127 -9.06 -6.84 -6.82
N TYR A 128 -10.24 -6.46 -7.32
CA TYR A 128 -10.86 -5.20 -6.95
C TYR A 128 -12.33 -5.39 -6.58
N PHE A 129 -12.83 -4.42 -5.81
CA PHE A 129 -14.21 -4.34 -5.35
C PHE A 129 -14.72 -2.93 -5.60
N LEU A 130 -15.99 -2.80 -5.94
CA LEU A 130 -16.65 -1.51 -6.18
C LEU A 130 -17.74 -1.27 -5.15
N SER A 131 -17.86 -0.03 -4.68
CA SER A 131 -18.94 0.39 -3.80
C SER A 131 -19.55 1.69 -4.29
N LYS A 132 -20.88 1.69 -4.48
CA LYS A 132 -21.69 2.84 -4.89
C LYS A 132 -22.35 3.57 -3.74
N ASP A 133 -22.19 3.04 -2.53
CA ASP A 133 -22.89 3.48 -1.31
C ASP A 133 -21.93 3.85 -0.19
N LYS A 134 -20.76 4.41 -0.56
CA LYS A 134 -19.69 4.84 0.36
C LYS A 134 -19.14 3.69 1.23
N GLY A 135 -19.00 2.50 0.67
CA GLY A 135 -18.42 1.34 1.36
C GLY A 135 -19.39 0.60 2.28
N LYS A 136 -20.71 0.80 2.17
CA LYS A 136 -21.68 0.00 2.94
C LYS A 136 -21.83 -1.39 2.35
N THR A 137 -21.79 -1.48 1.03
CA THR A 137 -21.76 -2.75 0.29
C THR A 137 -20.67 -2.75 -0.76
N TRP A 138 -20.16 -3.94 -1.10
CA TRP A 138 -19.08 -4.14 -2.05
C TRP A 138 -19.45 -5.17 -3.09
N ASP A 139 -19.30 -4.82 -4.36
CA ASP A 139 -19.40 -5.72 -5.51
C ASP A 139 -18.02 -6.26 -5.87
N GLY A 140 -17.82 -7.56 -5.78
CA GLY A 140 -16.54 -8.23 -6.01
C GLY A 140 -16.39 -9.52 -5.16
N PRO A 141 -15.23 -10.17 -5.18
CA PRO A 141 -13.99 -9.78 -5.86
C PRO A 141 -14.04 -9.95 -7.38
N HIS A 142 -13.69 -8.91 -8.13
CA HIS A 142 -13.38 -9.00 -9.55
C HIS A 142 -11.87 -9.21 -9.71
N ILE A 143 -11.45 -10.01 -10.70
CA ILE A 143 -10.03 -10.31 -10.93
C ILE A 143 -9.53 -9.42 -12.08
N ILE A 144 -8.35 -8.82 -11.89
CA ILE A 144 -7.59 -8.20 -12.97
C ILE A 144 -6.70 -9.29 -13.58
N PRO A 145 -6.99 -9.76 -14.81
CA PRO A 145 -6.22 -10.83 -15.41
C PRO A 145 -4.80 -10.37 -15.74
N LEU A 146 -3.83 -11.19 -15.45
CA LEU A 146 -2.44 -11.00 -15.85
C LEU A 146 -2.12 -11.90 -17.05
N PRO A 147 -1.10 -11.56 -17.85
CA PRO A 147 -0.59 -12.45 -18.86
C PRO A 147 -0.15 -13.80 -18.27
N ASP A 148 -0.26 -14.87 -19.06
CA ASP A 148 0.10 -16.22 -18.63
C ASP A 148 1.52 -16.29 -18.10
N GLY A 149 1.70 -16.94 -16.95
CA GLY A 149 3.01 -17.14 -16.32
C GLY A 149 3.56 -15.90 -15.57
N VAL A 150 2.85 -14.78 -15.57
CA VAL A 150 3.24 -13.59 -14.81
C VAL A 150 2.75 -13.70 -13.37
N VAL A 151 3.67 -13.63 -12.42
CA VAL A 151 3.37 -13.43 -11.00
C VAL A 151 3.60 -11.96 -10.69
N ALA A 152 2.57 -11.25 -10.28
CA ALA A 152 2.67 -9.83 -9.98
C ALA A 152 1.62 -9.38 -8.94
N TYR A 153 1.90 -8.24 -8.34
CA TYR A 153 1.01 -7.57 -7.38
C TYR A 153 0.48 -6.28 -7.97
N GLY A 154 -0.79 -5.97 -7.76
CA GLY A 154 -1.32 -4.64 -8.00
C GLY A 154 -0.84 -3.68 -6.92
N CYS A 155 -0.26 -2.56 -7.34
CA CYS A 155 0.30 -1.53 -6.47
C CYS A 155 -0.51 -0.24 -6.59
N GLY A 156 -0.94 0.29 -5.44
CA GLY A 156 -1.75 1.51 -5.39
C GLY A 156 -3.22 1.32 -5.76
N PRO A 157 -4.04 2.37 -5.67
CA PRO A 157 -5.43 2.34 -6.09
C PRO A 157 -5.55 2.30 -7.62
N ILE A 158 -6.73 1.88 -8.12
CA ILE A 158 -7.09 2.14 -9.52
C ILE A 158 -7.23 3.65 -9.71
N LEU A 159 -6.59 4.18 -10.75
CA LEU A 159 -6.64 5.58 -11.12
C LEU A 159 -7.45 5.75 -12.41
N GLU A 160 -8.21 6.83 -12.50
CA GLU A 160 -8.88 7.26 -13.73
C GLU A 160 -8.04 8.31 -14.45
N THR A 161 -7.46 7.95 -15.57
CA THR A 161 -6.65 8.85 -16.41
C THR A 161 -7.48 9.96 -17.04
N ARG A 162 -6.83 10.94 -17.68
CA ARG A 162 -7.55 12.04 -18.35
C ARG A 162 -8.33 11.60 -19.58
N ASP A 163 -7.93 10.52 -20.22
CA ASP A 163 -8.63 9.89 -21.33
C ASP A 163 -9.66 8.84 -20.87
N ASP A 164 -10.14 8.96 -19.61
CA ASP A 164 -11.19 8.19 -18.97
C ASP A 164 -10.97 6.67 -18.93
N ARG A 165 -9.69 6.23 -19.05
CA ARG A 165 -9.32 4.84 -18.80
C ARG A 165 -9.02 4.62 -17.33
N TRP A 166 -9.31 3.43 -16.86
CA TRP A 166 -8.80 2.96 -15.58
C TRP A 166 -7.38 2.44 -15.76
N MET A 167 -6.50 2.81 -14.86
CA MET A 167 -5.10 2.39 -14.81
C MET A 167 -4.78 1.75 -13.47
N VAL A 168 -4.04 0.67 -13.50
CA VAL A 168 -3.48 0.03 -12.29
C VAL A 168 -2.02 -0.32 -12.55
N GLY A 169 -1.16 -0.01 -11.57
CA GLY A 169 0.25 -0.40 -11.58
C GLY A 169 0.44 -1.81 -11.04
N PHE A 170 1.44 -2.49 -11.57
CA PHE A 170 1.86 -3.81 -11.12
C PHE A 170 3.37 -3.85 -10.92
N GLU A 171 3.80 -4.66 -9.96
CA GLU A 171 5.19 -5.11 -9.84
C GLU A 171 5.25 -6.63 -9.96
N THR A 172 6.20 -7.12 -10.74
CA THR A 172 6.38 -8.57 -10.90
C THR A 172 7.17 -9.16 -9.74
N TRP A 173 6.90 -10.41 -9.50
CA TRP A 173 7.67 -11.27 -8.62
C TRP A 173 7.94 -12.60 -9.33
N LYS A 174 8.61 -13.53 -8.69
CA LYS A 174 8.88 -14.85 -9.26
C LYS A 174 8.02 -15.93 -8.62
N ALA A 175 7.78 -17.01 -9.37
CA ALA A 175 7.01 -18.16 -8.90
C ALA A 175 7.68 -18.82 -7.68
N PHE A 176 6.87 -19.51 -6.86
CA PHE A 176 7.26 -20.03 -5.55
C PHE A 176 8.54 -20.90 -5.59
N ASP A 177 8.66 -21.80 -6.57
CA ASP A 177 9.78 -22.71 -6.69
C ASP A 177 10.85 -22.26 -7.72
N ASP A 178 10.75 -21.04 -8.24
CA ASP A 178 11.72 -20.51 -9.20
C ASP A 178 13.06 -20.23 -8.49
N PRO A 179 14.16 -20.92 -8.85
CA PRO A 179 15.46 -20.74 -8.21
C PRO A 179 16.25 -19.53 -8.76
N THR A 180 15.76 -18.87 -9.80
CA THR A 180 16.48 -17.74 -10.42
C THR A 180 16.58 -16.55 -9.48
N PRO A 181 17.54 -15.63 -9.65
CA PRO A 181 17.59 -14.39 -8.88
C PRO A 181 16.32 -13.56 -9.04
N ILE A 182 15.98 -12.77 -8.00
CA ILE A 182 14.88 -11.83 -8.07
C ILE A 182 15.17 -10.79 -9.15
N LYS A 183 14.21 -10.63 -10.08
CA LYS A 183 14.20 -9.60 -11.10
C LYS A 183 12.80 -9.02 -11.14
N THR A 184 12.66 -7.74 -10.84
CA THR A 184 11.36 -7.07 -10.84
C THR A 184 11.18 -6.19 -12.07
N ARG A 185 9.95 -6.14 -12.54
CA ARG A 185 9.48 -5.27 -13.62
C ARG A 185 8.20 -4.60 -13.14
N ASN A 186 8.10 -3.29 -13.31
CA ASN A 186 6.88 -2.55 -13.03
C ASN A 186 6.23 -2.15 -14.35
N PHE A 187 4.93 -2.36 -14.43
CA PHE A 187 4.12 -2.06 -15.62
C PHE A 187 2.73 -1.59 -15.21
N VAL A 188 2.01 -0.99 -16.13
CA VAL A 188 0.60 -0.64 -15.96
C VAL A 188 -0.27 -1.43 -16.91
N LEU A 189 -1.49 -1.75 -16.45
CA LEU A 189 -2.58 -2.24 -17.28
C LEU A 189 -3.69 -1.20 -17.32
N PHE A 190 -4.40 -1.15 -18.45
CA PHE A 190 -5.52 -0.25 -18.64
C PHE A 190 -6.83 -1.01 -18.90
N SER A 191 -7.93 -0.36 -18.52
CA SER A 191 -9.29 -0.73 -18.92
C SER A 191 -9.99 0.49 -19.49
N SER A 192 -10.55 0.36 -20.71
CA SER A 192 -11.36 1.39 -21.37
C SER A 192 -12.85 1.21 -21.12
N ASN A 193 -13.25 0.23 -20.30
CA ASN A 193 -14.65 -0.14 -20.08
C ASN A 193 -14.97 -0.37 -18.60
N GLN A 194 -14.36 0.43 -17.73
CA GLN A 194 -14.61 0.42 -16.28
C GLN A 194 -14.35 -0.95 -15.62
N GLY A 195 -13.20 -1.55 -15.96
CA GLY A 195 -12.74 -2.80 -15.35
C GLY A 195 -13.31 -4.08 -15.97
N ARG A 196 -14.25 -4.01 -16.94
CA ARG A 196 -14.81 -5.23 -17.55
C ARG A 196 -13.77 -6.06 -18.29
N THR A 197 -12.83 -5.38 -18.95
CA THR A 197 -11.65 -5.99 -19.55
C THR A 197 -10.41 -5.16 -19.27
N TRP A 198 -9.27 -5.82 -19.15
CA TRP A 198 -7.97 -5.23 -18.89
C TRP A 198 -6.96 -5.66 -19.94
N GLY A 199 -6.01 -4.79 -20.26
CA GLY A 199 -4.98 -5.02 -21.25
C GLY A 199 -4.15 -3.76 -21.46
N ASP A 200 -3.63 -3.54 -22.68
CA ASP A 200 -2.84 -2.37 -23.06
C ASP A 200 -1.69 -2.13 -22.07
N GLU A 201 -0.80 -3.14 -21.96
CA GLU A 201 0.32 -3.13 -21.03
C GLU A 201 1.40 -2.13 -21.46
N HIS A 202 1.85 -1.28 -20.54
CA HIS A 202 3.01 -0.40 -20.75
C HIS A 202 4.03 -0.58 -19.64
N LEU A 203 5.29 -0.80 -20.06
CA LEU A 203 6.43 -0.91 -19.14
C LEU A 203 6.72 0.44 -18.48
N ILE A 204 6.88 0.44 -17.17
CA ILE A 204 7.32 1.60 -16.39
C ILE A 204 8.82 1.54 -16.18
N VAL A 205 9.30 0.46 -15.59
CA VAL A 205 10.70 0.26 -15.28
C VAL A 205 11.03 -1.22 -15.18
N GLU A 206 12.22 -1.53 -15.65
CA GLU A 206 12.93 -2.79 -15.42
C GLU A 206 14.41 -2.46 -15.25
N ASP A 207 15.11 -3.11 -14.32
CA ASP A 207 16.57 -3.08 -14.29
C ASP A 207 17.12 -4.32 -15.01
N PRO A 208 17.62 -4.20 -16.27
CA PRO A 208 18.14 -5.34 -17.01
C PRO A 208 19.33 -6.02 -16.31
N SER A 209 20.05 -5.28 -15.46
CA SER A 209 21.19 -5.79 -14.71
C SER A 209 20.80 -6.59 -13.46
N ALA A 210 19.51 -6.59 -13.09
CA ALA A 210 18.97 -7.20 -11.89
C ALA A 210 19.72 -6.79 -10.60
N LYS A 211 20.19 -5.55 -10.54
CA LYS A 211 20.88 -4.99 -9.37
C LYS A 211 19.92 -4.24 -8.45
N LYS A 212 18.86 -3.70 -9.02
CA LYS A 212 17.86 -2.92 -8.28
C LYS A 212 16.49 -3.58 -8.41
N ALA A 213 15.74 -3.52 -7.31
CA ALA A 213 14.31 -3.78 -7.31
C ALA A 213 13.56 -2.47 -7.00
N TYR A 214 12.38 -2.33 -7.59
CA TYR A 214 11.47 -1.20 -7.39
C TYR A 214 10.16 -1.75 -6.87
N TRP A 215 9.85 -1.48 -5.60
CA TRP A 215 8.73 -2.07 -4.88
C TRP A 215 7.71 -1.06 -4.41
N ASP A 216 6.50 -1.53 -4.12
CA ASP A 216 5.41 -0.78 -3.50
C ASP A 216 5.19 0.59 -4.16
N THR A 217 5.20 0.65 -5.50
CA THR A 217 5.06 1.90 -6.22
C THR A 217 3.64 2.43 -6.08
N ILE A 218 3.50 3.62 -5.52
CA ILE A 218 2.23 4.32 -5.43
C ILE A 218 2.18 5.40 -6.49
N TYR A 219 1.11 5.37 -7.29
CA TYR A 219 0.87 6.31 -8.38
C TYR A 219 -0.20 7.30 -8.00
N ASN A 220 -0.06 8.53 -8.47
CA ASN A 220 -1.11 9.54 -8.42
C ASN A 220 -1.09 10.39 -9.70
N ILE A 221 -2.24 11.00 -10.00
CA ILE A 221 -2.41 11.88 -11.15
C ILE A 221 -2.47 13.32 -10.65
N HIS A 222 -1.56 14.14 -11.12
CA HIS A 222 -1.52 15.56 -10.81
C HIS A 222 -2.56 16.33 -11.62
N ARG A 223 -2.89 17.58 -11.20
CA ARG A 223 -3.86 18.42 -11.89
C ARG A 223 -3.50 18.75 -13.34
N ASP A 224 -2.21 18.80 -13.65
CA ASP A 224 -1.73 18.98 -15.03
C ASP A 224 -1.86 17.71 -15.88
N GLY A 225 -2.24 16.57 -15.27
CA GLY A 225 -2.39 15.26 -15.88
C GLY A 225 -1.13 14.41 -15.88
N THR A 226 -0.02 14.94 -15.36
CA THR A 226 1.16 14.13 -15.12
C THR A 226 0.82 13.00 -14.14
N ILE A 227 1.17 11.78 -14.48
CA ILE A 227 1.12 10.64 -13.56
C ILE A 227 2.50 10.50 -12.94
N MET A 228 2.57 10.54 -11.62
CA MET A 228 3.81 10.32 -10.88
C MET A 228 3.72 9.02 -10.08
N GLY A 229 4.78 8.21 -10.12
CA GLY A 229 5.01 7.07 -9.25
C GLY A 229 6.21 7.31 -8.34
N LEU A 230 6.11 6.94 -7.07
CA LEU A 230 7.20 6.96 -6.11
C LEU A 230 7.45 5.55 -5.59
N MET A 231 8.68 5.05 -5.75
CA MET A 231 9.07 3.65 -5.60
C MET A 231 10.00 3.45 -4.42
N TRP A 232 9.74 2.44 -3.60
CA TRP A 232 10.76 1.89 -2.74
C TRP A 232 11.84 1.21 -3.58
N THR A 233 13.05 1.70 -3.51
CA THR A 233 14.16 1.19 -4.31
C THR A 233 15.15 0.45 -3.43
N HIS A 234 15.50 -0.77 -3.83
CA HIS A 234 16.36 -1.67 -3.08
C HIS A 234 17.52 -2.16 -3.94
N ASP A 235 18.74 -2.14 -3.39
CA ASP A 235 19.92 -2.73 -4.02
C ASP A 235 19.98 -4.22 -3.67
N LEU A 236 19.74 -5.06 -4.68
CA LEU A 236 19.67 -6.51 -4.52
C LEU A 236 21.02 -7.15 -4.18
N LYS A 237 22.13 -6.48 -4.50
CA LYS A 237 23.48 -6.99 -4.22
C LYS A 237 23.90 -6.73 -2.77
N THR A 238 23.60 -5.55 -2.27
CA THR A 238 24.02 -5.12 -0.93
C THR A 238 22.94 -5.33 0.11
N ALA A 239 21.73 -5.70 -0.30
CA ALA A 239 20.51 -5.80 0.51
C ALA A 239 20.21 -4.50 1.28
N LYS A 240 20.50 -3.34 0.67
CA LYS A 240 20.28 -2.01 1.27
C LYS A 240 19.22 -1.24 0.51
N ASP A 241 18.44 -0.47 1.26
CA ASP A 241 17.52 0.48 0.66
C ASP A 241 18.29 1.68 0.10
N LEU A 242 17.93 2.07 -1.11
CA LEU A 242 18.36 3.29 -1.76
C LEU A 242 17.33 4.40 -1.53
N PRO A 243 17.65 5.66 -1.83
CA PRO A 243 16.63 6.70 -1.84
C PRO A 243 15.41 6.28 -2.68
N LEU A 244 14.23 6.71 -2.29
CA LEU A 244 13.03 6.52 -3.12
C LEU A 244 13.29 7.08 -4.51
N HIS A 245 12.91 6.35 -5.55
CA HIS A 245 12.99 6.81 -6.94
C HIS A 245 11.61 7.23 -7.43
N ARG A 246 11.58 8.29 -8.22
CA ARG A 246 10.36 8.75 -8.87
C ARG A 246 10.37 8.43 -10.36
N VAL A 247 9.19 8.15 -10.88
CA VAL A 247 8.91 8.10 -12.31
C VAL A 247 7.70 8.96 -12.62
N PHE A 248 7.59 9.41 -13.86
CA PHE A 248 6.41 10.14 -14.32
C PHE A 248 6.11 9.87 -15.80
N SER A 249 4.83 10.01 -16.12
CA SER A 249 4.27 9.96 -17.48
C SER A 249 3.48 11.22 -17.77
N LYS A 250 3.61 11.77 -18.98
CA LYS A 250 2.88 12.94 -19.46
C LYS A 250 1.87 12.61 -20.56
N ASP A 251 1.73 11.33 -20.88
CA ASP A 251 0.90 10.81 -21.98
C ASP A 251 -0.11 9.76 -21.51
N ASN A 252 -0.68 9.98 -20.32
CA ASN A 252 -1.66 9.11 -19.67
C ASN A 252 -1.13 7.69 -19.42
N GLY A 253 0.15 7.55 -19.02
CA GLY A 253 0.75 6.28 -18.61
C GLY A 253 1.29 5.42 -19.75
N LYS A 254 1.35 5.94 -20.98
CA LYS A 254 1.88 5.18 -22.13
C LYS A 254 3.40 5.08 -22.14
N THR A 255 4.08 6.18 -21.82
CA THR A 255 5.55 6.22 -21.69
C THR A 255 5.98 6.83 -20.36
N TRP A 256 7.13 6.41 -19.87
CA TRP A 256 7.68 6.78 -18.57
C TRP A 256 9.15 7.19 -18.70
N ASN A 257 9.57 8.15 -17.88
CA ASN A 257 10.99 8.50 -17.80
C ASN A 257 11.79 7.39 -17.08
N VAL A 258 13.11 7.45 -17.22
CA VAL A 258 14.01 6.63 -16.41
C VAL A 258 13.84 6.99 -14.92
N PRO A 259 13.79 6.03 -14.00
CA PRO A 259 13.67 6.32 -12.58
C PRO A 259 14.77 7.24 -12.06
N GLU A 260 14.38 8.31 -11.38
CA GLU A 260 15.27 9.31 -10.81
C GLU A 260 15.29 9.22 -9.30
N PRO A 261 16.46 9.16 -8.64
CA PRO A 261 16.53 9.17 -7.20
C PRO A 261 16.05 10.51 -6.63
N THR A 262 15.35 10.46 -5.52
CA THR A 262 15.02 11.62 -4.68
C THR A 262 16.01 11.74 -3.52
N ASN A 263 15.81 12.70 -2.63
CA ASN A 263 16.54 12.78 -1.37
C ASN A 263 15.85 12.05 -0.20
N LEU A 264 14.72 11.37 -0.44
CA LEU A 264 14.02 10.61 0.62
C LEU A 264 14.64 9.24 0.83
N GLN A 265 15.16 9.01 2.02
CA GLN A 265 15.54 7.68 2.49
C GLN A 265 14.31 7.05 3.13
N GLY A 266 13.68 6.09 2.47
CA GLY A 266 12.44 5.48 2.93
C GLY A 266 12.09 4.20 2.18
N GLN A 267 10.91 3.70 2.47
CA GLN A 267 10.37 2.47 1.91
C GLN A 267 8.94 2.73 1.38
N VAL A 268 7.94 2.01 1.90
CA VAL A 268 6.55 2.20 1.49
C VAL A 268 6.09 3.63 1.77
N ASN A 269 5.34 4.19 0.84
CA ASN A 269 4.91 5.58 0.88
C ASN A 269 3.49 5.75 0.36
N ALA A 270 2.92 6.93 0.56
CA ALA A 270 1.78 7.45 -0.18
C ALA A 270 2.03 8.92 -0.50
N THR A 271 1.70 9.33 -1.72
CA THR A 271 1.90 10.70 -2.19
C THR A 271 0.60 11.29 -2.71
N MET A 272 0.46 12.61 -2.64
CA MET A 272 -0.64 13.35 -3.25
C MET A 272 -0.23 14.77 -3.61
N GLU A 273 -0.90 15.37 -4.59
CA GLU A 273 -0.83 16.80 -4.88
C GLU A 273 -1.80 17.54 -3.98
N LEU A 274 -1.30 18.60 -3.32
CA LEU A 274 -2.07 19.47 -2.46
C LEU A 274 -2.83 20.54 -3.27
N PRO A 275 -3.86 21.18 -2.68
CA PRO A 275 -4.59 22.27 -3.34
C PRO A 275 -3.71 23.44 -3.80
N ASP A 276 -2.61 23.72 -3.16
CA ASP A 276 -1.66 24.77 -3.50
C ASP A 276 -0.58 24.36 -4.52
N GLY A 277 -0.63 23.12 -5.03
CA GLY A 277 0.30 22.59 -6.03
C GLY A 277 1.57 21.95 -5.45
N ARG A 278 1.80 22.05 -4.14
CA ARG A 278 2.87 21.27 -3.50
C ARG A 278 2.52 19.78 -3.51
N LEU A 279 3.54 18.94 -3.46
CA LEU A 279 3.34 17.51 -3.22
C LEU A 279 3.55 17.21 -1.73
N PHE A 280 2.71 16.33 -1.22
CA PHE A 280 2.81 15.73 0.10
C PHE A 280 3.24 14.27 -0.06
N VAL A 281 4.13 13.81 0.82
CA VAL A 281 4.46 12.39 0.98
C VAL A 281 4.37 12.00 2.44
N ILE A 282 3.80 10.82 2.69
CA ILE A 282 3.98 10.09 3.92
C ILE A 282 4.75 8.79 3.62
N TYR A 283 5.71 8.44 4.43
CA TYR A 283 6.57 7.28 4.19
C TYR A 283 7.13 6.70 5.48
N ASN A 284 7.48 5.43 5.45
CA ASN A 284 8.15 4.81 6.58
C ASN A 284 9.65 4.67 6.34
N ARG A 285 10.40 4.81 7.44
CA ARG A 285 11.84 4.58 7.52
C ARG A 285 12.09 3.54 8.60
N ARG A 286 12.68 2.39 8.23
CA ARG A 286 13.00 1.33 9.20
C ARG A 286 14.51 1.25 9.47
N ASN A 287 15.32 1.40 8.42
CA ASN A 287 16.76 1.19 8.45
C ASN A 287 17.51 2.50 8.69
N CYS A 288 17.30 3.13 9.83
CA CYS A 288 17.92 4.40 10.19
C CYS A 288 18.01 4.55 11.71
N GLU A 289 18.76 5.53 12.15
CA GLU A 289 18.95 5.83 13.57
C GLU A 289 17.63 6.13 14.31
N ARG A 290 16.69 6.79 13.64
CA ARG A 290 15.35 7.07 14.18
C ARG A 290 14.28 6.47 13.27
N PRO A 291 13.94 5.18 13.44
CA PRO A 291 12.91 4.53 12.65
C PRO A 291 11.52 5.09 12.98
N GLY A 292 10.67 5.19 11.97
CA GLY A 292 9.32 5.75 12.16
C GLY A 292 8.58 6.01 10.87
N VAL A 293 7.44 6.68 11.01
CA VAL A 293 6.63 7.19 9.91
C VAL A 293 6.81 8.70 9.85
N TYR A 294 7.08 9.21 8.65
CA TYR A 294 7.42 10.62 8.42
C TYR A 294 6.58 11.20 7.30
N ALA A 295 6.36 12.52 7.35
CA ALA A 295 5.74 13.25 6.26
C ALA A 295 6.61 14.46 5.85
N ALA A 296 6.67 14.73 4.54
CA ALA A 296 7.43 15.84 3.97
C ALA A 296 6.67 16.47 2.80
N LEU A 297 7.09 17.68 2.43
CA LEU A 297 6.55 18.44 1.29
C LEU A 297 7.60 18.60 0.20
N SER A 298 7.13 18.72 -1.03
CA SER A 298 7.95 19.07 -2.21
C SER A 298 7.30 20.20 -2.99
N THR A 299 8.14 21.11 -3.52
CA THR A 299 7.74 22.23 -4.39
C THR A 299 8.27 22.10 -5.81
N ASP A 300 8.95 21.00 -6.12
CA ASP A 300 9.63 20.74 -7.40
C ASP A 300 9.22 19.41 -8.06
N ASN A 301 7.93 19.10 -7.96
CA ASN A 301 7.35 17.87 -8.52
C ASN A 301 8.00 16.58 -7.99
N GLY A 302 8.32 16.56 -6.69
CA GLY A 302 8.85 15.37 -6.02
C GLY A 302 10.31 15.05 -6.34
N LYS A 303 11.05 15.98 -6.95
CA LYS A 303 12.49 15.83 -7.19
C LYS A 303 13.27 15.90 -5.88
N THR A 304 12.96 16.92 -5.09
CA THR A 304 13.46 17.06 -3.74
C THR A 304 12.32 17.27 -2.76
N TRP A 305 12.52 16.82 -1.54
CA TRP A 305 11.57 16.90 -0.45
C TRP A 305 12.21 17.63 0.71
N ASP A 306 11.45 18.48 1.40
CA ASP A 306 11.90 19.25 2.56
C ASP A 306 12.06 18.32 3.77
N THR A 307 13.19 17.65 3.83
CA THR A 307 13.52 16.72 4.93
C THR A 307 13.95 17.43 6.20
N ASP A 308 14.33 18.70 6.13
CA ASP A 308 14.72 19.50 7.30
C ASP A 308 13.49 19.90 8.13
N ASN A 309 12.35 20.15 7.47
CA ASN A 309 11.06 20.47 8.09
C ASN A 309 10.06 19.31 8.03
N GLN A 310 10.52 18.07 7.78
CA GLN A 310 9.66 16.90 7.84
C GLN A 310 9.09 16.72 9.25
N ILE A 311 7.88 16.15 9.33
CA ILE A 311 7.26 15.81 10.60
C ILE A 311 7.34 14.30 10.86
N GLN A 312 7.73 13.91 12.05
CA GLN A 312 7.66 12.52 12.50
C GLN A 312 6.24 12.24 13.02
N ILE A 313 5.49 11.43 12.28
CA ILE A 313 4.13 11.01 12.61
C ILE A 313 4.14 9.91 13.68
N TRP A 314 5.12 9.02 13.61
CA TRP A 314 5.30 7.92 14.55
C TRP A 314 6.77 7.70 14.84
N ASP A 315 7.13 7.74 16.11
CA ASP A 315 8.45 7.37 16.60
C ASP A 315 8.46 5.90 16.98
N ALA A 316 8.99 5.06 16.10
CA ALA A 316 9.06 3.63 16.35
C ALA A 316 10.15 3.27 17.35
N PHE A 317 11.19 4.09 17.50
CA PHE A 317 12.29 3.85 18.44
C PHE A 317 11.81 3.84 19.89
N GLY A 318 10.92 4.78 20.25
CA GLY A 318 10.35 4.87 21.59
C GLY A 318 9.12 3.99 21.83
N ASN A 319 8.48 3.45 20.75
CA ASN A 319 7.16 2.87 20.86
C ASN A 319 7.02 1.44 20.33
N SER A 320 7.98 0.95 19.56
CA SER A 320 7.96 -0.41 19.01
C SER A 320 9.06 -1.25 19.63
N ASN A 321 8.69 -2.40 20.16
CA ASN A 321 9.63 -3.30 20.84
C ASN A 321 10.52 -4.10 19.87
N PHE A 322 10.34 -3.93 18.57
CA PHE A 322 11.09 -4.67 17.57
C PHE A 322 12.08 -3.77 16.88
N GLY A 323 13.32 -4.26 16.87
CA GLY A 323 14.40 -3.60 16.18
C GLY A 323 14.14 -3.50 14.68
N THR A 324 14.91 -2.67 14.08
CA THR A 324 15.08 -2.55 12.65
C THR A 324 15.94 -3.72 12.17
N ASN A 325 15.76 -4.14 10.95
CA ASN A 325 16.55 -5.08 10.17
C ASN A 325 17.63 -5.89 10.91
N LEU A 326 17.25 -7.03 11.40
CA LEU A 326 18.15 -7.99 12.03
C LEU A 326 18.59 -9.09 11.04
N GLY A 327 17.96 -9.17 9.88
CA GLY A 327 18.20 -10.18 8.87
C GLY A 327 19.21 -9.73 7.78
N GLN A 328 19.80 -10.71 7.10
CA GLN A 328 20.72 -10.49 5.98
C GLN A 328 19.98 -10.47 4.62
N THR A 329 18.74 -10.90 4.60
CA THR A 329 17.89 -10.93 3.39
C THR A 329 16.63 -10.11 3.58
N PHE A 330 15.99 -9.71 2.48
CA PHE A 330 14.69 -9.04 2.51
C PHE A 330 13.63 -9.86 3.27
N LEU A 331 13.57 -11.17 3.07
CA LEU A 331 12.58 -12.03 3.73
C LEU A 331 12.79 -12.15 5.25
N GLU A 332 14.05 -12.18 5.70
CA GLU A 332 14.36 -12.15 7.13
C GLU A 332 13.95 -10.82 7.75
N ASN A 333 14.21 -9.73 7.04
CA ASN A 333 13.81 -8.39 7.48
C ASN A 333 12.30 -8.20 7.51
N LEU A 334 11.56 -8.77 6.54
CA LEU A 334 10.10 -8.71 6.50
C LEU A 334 9.46 -9.26 7.79
N ALA A 335 10.04 -10.32 8.35
CA ALA A 335 9.56 -10.92 9.60
C ALA A 335 9.75 -10.02 10.83
N THR A 336 10.62 -9.01 10.76
CA THR A 336 10.91 -8.08 11.86
C THR A 336 10.14 -6.76 11.76
N PHE A 337 9.34 -6.54 10.71
CA PHE A 337 8.61 -5.29 10.55
C PHE A 337 7.57 -5.10 11.64
N ALA A 338 7.71 -4.02 12.39
CA ALA A 338 6.84 -3.66 13.51
C ALA A 338 5.93 -2.45 13.22
N PHE A 339 6.05 -1.84 12.07
CA PHE A 339 5.23 -0.69 11.64
C PHE A 339 5.36 -0.46 10.14
N GLY A 340 4.46 0.34 9.56
CA GLY A 340 4.64 0.84 8.20
C GLY A 340 3.38 0.94 7.38
N ARG A 341 3.59 0.96 6.08
CA ARG A 341 2.60 1.07 5.02
C ARG A 341 1.55 2.13 5.33
N PRO A 342 2.02 3.40 5.43
CA PRO A 342 1.12 4.51 5.64
C PRO A 342 0.29 4.78 4.39
N ASP A 343 -0.94 5.23 4.59
CA ASP A 343 -1.82 5.79 3.57
C ASP A 343 -2.35 7.14 4.05
N ALA A 344 -2.68 8.03 3.12
CA ALA A 344 -3.13 9.36 3.43
C ALA A 344 -4.15 9.87 2.42
N HIS A 345 -5.08 10.72 2.89
CA HIS A 345 -6.08 11.35 2.05
C HIS A 345 -6.42 12.76 2.53
N LEU A 346 -6.67 13.71 1.60
CA LEU A 346 -7.19 15.02 1.94
C LEU A 346 -8.57 14.90 2.59
N ILE A 347 -8.76 15.57 3.72
CA ILE A 347 -10.07 15.82 4.34
C ILE A 347 -10.70 17.05 3.67
N ASN A 348 -9.89 18.12 3.58
CA ASN A 348 -10.21 19.40 2.95
C ASN A 348 -8.90 20.03 2.43
N ASP A 349 -8.95 21.30 2.04
CA ASP A 349 -7.81 22.00 1.42
C ASP A 349 -6.59 22.16 2.34
N SER A 350 -6.73 22.00 3.64
CA SER A 350 -5.68 22.23 4.64
C SER A 350 -5.42 21.05 5.59
N GLU A 351 -6.23 19.99 5.51
CA GLU A 351 -6.14 18.87 6.44
C GLU A 351 -6.05 17.53 5.74
N ILE A 352 -5.22 16.66 6.29
CA ILE A 352 -4.97 15.29 5.80
C ILE A 352 -5.29 14.30 6.90
N ILE A 353 -6.04 13.23 6.56
CA ILE A 353 -6.15 12.02 7.36
C ILE A 353 -5.06 11.04 6.94
N ILE A 354 -4.41 10.43 7.91
CA ILE A 354 -3.33 9.46 7.73
C ILE A 354 -3.69 8.20 8.51
N ALA A 355 -3.42 7.03 7.94
CA ALA A 355 -3.44 5.77 8.67
C ALA A 355 -2.15 4.99 8.42
N PHE A 356 -1.73 4.22 9.41
CA PHE A 356 -0.59 3.30 9.36
C PHE A 356 -0.78 2.20 10.40
N TRP A 357 -0.02 1.13 10.29
CA TRP A 357 -0.03 0.09 11.30
C TRP A 357 1.25 0.14 12.16
N ALA A 358 1.13 -0.30 13.39
CA ALA A 358 2.25 -0.42 14.32
C ALA A 358 2.02 -1.59 15.28
N THR A 359 3.12 -2.21 15.74
CA THR A 359 3.12 -3.18 16.82
C THR A 359 3.69 -2.51 18.07
N GLN A 360 2.91 -2.48 19.13
CA GLN A 360 3.28 -1.90 20.41
C GLN A 360 2.83 -2.86 21.51
N ASN A 361 3.70 -3.19 22.44
CA ASN A 361 3.43 -4.15 23.52
C ASN A 361 2.85 -5.49 22.98
N LEU A 362 3.46 -6.02 21.92
CA LEU A 362 3.06 -7.25 21.23
C LEU A 362 1.72 -7.20 20.50
N ILE A 363 1.02 -6.08 20.50
CA ILE A 363 -0.27 -5.91 19.81
C ILE A 363 -0.05 -5.13 18.52
N THR A 364 -0.39 -5.75 17.40
CA THR A 364 -0.37 -5.08 16.08
C THR A 364 -1.72 -4.47 15.79
N HIS A 365 -1.74 -3.18 15.56
CA HIS A 365 -2.94 -2.37 15.45
C HIS A 365 -2.82 -1.31 14.36
N VAL A 366 -3.96 -0.77 13.93
CA VAL A 366 -4.04 0.37 12.99
C VAL A 366 -4.21 1.66 13.77
N ARG A 367 -3.39 2.65 13.43
CA ARG A 367 -3.40 4.00 13.97
C ARG A 367 -3.80 5.02 12.92
N TRP A 368 -4.26 6.16 13.39
CA TRP A 368 -4.54 7.31 12.55
C TRP A 368 -4.01 8.61 13.16
N CYS A 369 -3.82 9.61 12.32
CA CYS A 369 -3.68 10.99 12.77
C CYS A 369 -4.28 11.96 11.75
N ARG A 370 -4.63 13.15 12.22
CA ARG A 370 -5.04 14.30 11.42
C ARG A 370 -3.92 15.33 11.44
N LEU A 371 -3.52 15.73 10.25
CA LEU A 371 -2.43 16.66 10.01
C LEU A 371 -2.95 17.92 9.35
N VAL A 372 -2.60 19.09 9.88
CA VAL A 372 -2.75 20.40 9.22
C VAL A 372 -1.47 20.69 8.45
N ILE A 373 -1.63 21.14 7.18
CA ILE A 373 -0.55 21.41 6.23
C ILE A 373 0.07 22.78 6.50
#